data_933d9816704c7237dd45790d1aaed592
#
_entry.id   933d9816704c7237dd45790d1aaed592
#
_cell.length_a   1.000
_cell.length_b   1.000
_cell.length_c   1.000
_cell.angle_alpha   90.00
_cell.angle_beta   90.00
_cell.angle_gamma   90.00
#
_symmetry.space_group_name_H-M   'P 1'
#
loop_
_entity.id
_entity.type
_entity.pdbx_description
1 polymer ?
#
loop_
_entity_poly.entity_id
_entity_poly.type
_entity_poly.pdbx_seq_one_letter_code
_entity_poly.pdbx_strand_id
1 'polypeptide(L)'
;MSARDNHTHYFLGTSDRILPIRSSIQRSALIEIAHGRDPLTALAGSGNQELAEDIELFLHTLDTYGFLNQRPQSLALTQRTTTDSSAVDLAHHHLQRLAEPELAQSEWIDRASDCGTSTISARALHPIVLSGRSRVITILYSLLLASGVSRVRFLDRHYRTQVESYDLGCGVIGYGDLGLNYYEISEGARRSASLFPIDKSARYEIDTNEPVAIIHYGDCDPEDLVEWSNKSIPHLLIHRPIGDEIVLGPLVLPGESPCIRCFSLYERDNLGYTRLERIDLNEVEELPFITAHYIAAIAASQILHFIDQLDKPEEGFTRQFPTRNYGLGEVIYINFQRLTQPQVVAIARHPLCGCDF
;
A
#
# COMPACT_ATOMS: atom_id res chain seq x y z
N MET A 1 -19.39 -34.38 42.78
CA MET A 1 -19.04 -33.00 42.41
C MET A 1 -18.22 -33.05 41.14
N SER A 2 -18.84 -32.84 39.98
CA SER A 2 -18.18 -32.92 38.69
C SER A 2 -17.45 -31.60 38.45
N ALA A 3 -16.14 -31.67 38.21
CA ALA A 3 -15.36 -30.57 37.74
C ALA A 3 -15.96 -30.09 36.40
N ARG A 4 -16.46 -28.87 36.34
CA ARG A 4 -16.77 -28.21 35.06
C ARG A 4 -15.45 -27.90 34.37
N ASP A 5 -15.12 -28.69 33.36
CA ASP A 5 -14.08 -28.36 32.41
C ASP A 5 -14.48 -27.04 31.72
N ASN A 6 -13.84 -25.97 32.13
CA ASN A 6 -13.87 -24.70 31.40
C ASN A 6 -13.07 -24.91 30.11
N HIS A 7 -13.72 -25.46 29.08
CA HIS A 7 -13.14 -25.50 27.73
C HIS A 7 -13.08 -24.07 27.18
N THR A 8 -12.01 -23.38 27.51
CA THR A 8 -11.66 -22.13 26.79
C THR A 8 -11.26 -22.53 25.37
N HIS A 9 -12.14 -22.27 24.41
CA HIS A 9 -11.82 -22.50 23.01
C HIS A 9 -10.86 -21.42 22.56
N TYR A 10 -9.69 -21.80 22.09
CA TYR A 10 -8.71 -20.92 21.47
C TYR A 10 -8.78 -21.07 19.95
N PHE A 11 -8.58 -19.98 19.24
CA PHE A 11 -8.53 -19.96 17.79
C PHE A 11 -7.26 -19.22 17.37
N LEU A 12 -6.57 -19.74 16.36
CA LEU A 12 -5.47 -19.09 15.69
C LEU A 12 -5.98 -18.58 14.35
N GLY A 13 -5.68 -17.33 13.99
CA GLY A 13 -5.94 -16.84 12.66
C GLY A 13 -6.60 -15.49 12.58
N THR A 14 -7.04 -15.17 11.36
CA THR A 14 -7.73 -13.93 10.97
C THR A 14 -9.18 -14.24 10.58
N SER A 15 -9.95 -13.21 10.19
CA SER A 15 -11.37 -13.38 9.84
C SER A 15 -11.63 -14.37 8.70
N ASP A 16 -10.65 -14.60 7.84
CA ASP A 16 -10.72 -15.46 6.66
C ASP A 16 -10.00 -16.81 6.81
N ARG A 17 -9.16 -16.96 7.84
CA ARG A 17 -8.45 -18.19 8.19
C ARG A 17 -8.51 -18.41 9.68
N ILE A 18 -9.30 -19.36 10.13
CA ILE A 18 -9.44 -19.68 11.54
C ILE A 18 -9.12 -21.15 11.75
N LEU A 19 -8.14 -21.43 12.59
CA LEU A 19 -7.78 -22.78 13.03
C LEU A 19 -8.13 -22.95 14.52
N PRO A 20 -9.04 -23.88 14.87
CA PRO A 20 -9.33 -24.14 16.28
C PRO A 20 -8.17 -24.87 16.95
N ILE A 21 -7.73 -24.38 18.08
CA ILE A 21 -6.72 -25.00 18.95
C ILE A 21 -7.43 -25.93 19.94
N ARG A 22 -7.27 -27.23 19.74
CA ARG A 22 -8.09 -28.26 20.42
C ARG A 22 -7.41 -28.87 21.64
N SER A 23 -6.09 -28.72 21.78
CA SER A 23 -5.35 -29.32 22.88
C SER A 23 -4.39 -28.36 23.56
N SER A 24 -4.02 -28.67 24.78
CA SER A 24 -2.98 -27.98 25.54
C SER A 24 -1.61 -28.11 24.86
N ILE A 25 -1.37 -29.23 24.18
CA ILE A 25 -0.14 -29.54 23.44
C ILE A 25 -0.01 -28.54 22.26
N GLN A 26 -1.08 -28.39 21.47
CA GLN A 26 -1.11 -27.40 20.34
C GLN A 26 -0.85 -25.99 20.83
N ARG A 27 -1.45 -25.59 21.95
CA ARG A 27 -1.21 -24.31 22.56
C ARG A 27 0.24 -24.14 23.01
N SER A 28 0.82 -25.16 23.66
CA SER A 28 2.23 -25.11 24.05
C SER A 28 3.16 -25.04 22.85
N ALA A 29 2.88 -25.78 21.78
CA ALA A 29 3.64 -25.71 20.54
C ALA A 29 3.62 -24.29 19.92
N LEU A 30 2.46 -23.61 19.88
CA LEU A 30 2.37 -22.23 19.43
C LEU A 30 3.19 -21.27 20.28
N ILE A 31 3.24 -21.47 21.59
CA ILE A 31 4.05 -20.62 22.48
C ILE A 31 5.55 -20.81 22.18
N GLU A 32 6.00 -22.04 21.94
CA GLU A 32 7.38 -22.31 21.59
C GLU A 32 7.75 -21.67 20.23
N ILE A 33 6.87 -21.81 19.21
CA ILE A 33 7.03 -21.17 17.90
C ILE A 33 7.11 -19.65 18.06
N ALA A 34 6.22 -19.03 18.85
CA ALA A 34 6.22 -17.59 19.08
C ALA A 34 7.52 -17.09 19.75
N HIS A 35 8.17 -17.94 20.53
CA HIS A 35 9.47 -17.67 21.12
C HIS A 35 10.66 -18.01 20.17
N GLY A 36 10.40 -18.44 18.93
CA GLY A 36 11.42 -18.84 17.97
C GLY A 36 12.12 -20.16 18.31
N ARG A 37 11.48 -20.99 19.13
CA ARG A 37 12.01 -22.31 19.52
C ARG A 37 11.31 -23.42 18.74
N ASP A 38 12.04 -24.46 18.42
CA ASP A 38 11.45 -25.65 17.81
C ASP A 38 10.56 -26.40 18.83
N PRO A 39 9.25 -26.54 18.58
CA PRO A 39 8.34 -27.16 19.51
C PRO A 39 8.58 -28.66 19.68
N LEU A 40 9.13 -29.36 18.67
CA LEU A 40 9.48 -30.77 18.79
C LEU A 40 10.59 -30.98 19.82
N THR A 41 11.64 -30.21 19.71
CA THR A 41 12.77 -30.26 20.65
C THR A 41 12.36 -29.80 22.05
N ALA A 42 11.53 -28.72 22.13
CA ALA A 42 11.17 -28.11 23.41
C ALA A 42 10.17 -28.97 24.23
N LEU A 43 9.22 -29.64 23.59
CA LEU A 43 8.11 -30.30 24.22
C LEU A 43 8.22 -31.83 24.23
N ALA A 44 8.64 -32.46 23.14
CA ALA A 44 8.70 -33.91 23.03
C ALA A 44 10.01 -34.51 23.59
N GLY A 45 11.11 -33.80 23.52
CA GLY A 45 12.42 -34.30 23.92
C GLY A 45 12.78 -35.61 23.19
N SER A 46 13.73 -36.37 23.73
CA SER A 46 14.20 -37.63 23.13
C SER A 46 13.42 -38.89 23.51
N GLY A 47 12.21 -38.78 24.09
CA GLY A 47 11.60 -39.95 24.69
C GLY A 47 10.08 -40.14 24.49
N ASN A 48 9.32 -39.21 23.95
CA ASN A 48 7.87 -39.35 23.81
C ASN A 48 7.43 -39.27 22.34
N GLN A 49 7.42 -40.42 21.67
CA GLN A 49 7.14 -40.53 20.24
C GLN A 49 5.69 -40.14 19.90
N GLU A 50 4.70 -40.49 20.74
CA GLU A 50 3.29 -40.11 20.49
C GLU A 50 3.08 -38.60 20.54
N LEU A 51 3.74 -37.91 21.46
CA LEU A 51 3.70 -36.45 21.57
C LEU A 51 4.40 -35.78 20.37
N ALA A 52 5.49 -36.37 19.89
CA ALA A 52 6.19 -35.87 18.71
C ALA A 52 5.30 -35.95 17.45
N GLU A 53 4.61 -37.09 17.25
CA GLU A 53 3.70 -37.28 16.13
C GLU A 53 2.52 -36.29 16.17
N ASP A 54 1.95 -36.00 17.33
CA ASP A 54 0.90 -35.01 17.51
C ASP A 54 1.38 -33.60 17.16
N ILE A 55 2.60 -33.23 17.57
CA ILE A 55 3.20 -31.93 17.26
C ILE A 55 3.51 -31.83 15.76
N GLU A 56 4.08 -32.86 15.13
CA GLU A 56 4.35 -32.89 13.70
C GLU A 56 3.08 -32.74 12.87
N LEU A 57 2.01 -33.44 13.21
CA LEU A 57 0.72 -33.32 12.56
C LEU A 57 0.15 -31.90 12.70
N PHE A 58 0.34 -31.30 13.86
CA PHE A 58 -0.09 -29.91 14.09
C PHE A 58 0.75 -28.92 13.29
N LEU A 59 2.06 -29.08 13.22
CA LEU A 59 2.95 -28.26 12.39
C LEU A 59 2.60 -28.38 10.91
N HIS A 60 2.33 -29.59 10.42
CA HIS A 60 1.87 -29.79 9.05
C HIS A 60 0.51 -29.09 8.80
N THR A 61 -0.38 -29.12 9.80
CA THR A 61 -1.65 -28.38 9.69
C THR A 61 -1.40 -26.87 9.63
N LEU A 62 -0.53 -26.32 10.48
CA LEU A 62 -0.19 -24.90 10.47
C LEU A 62 0.43 -24.48 9.12
N ASP A 63 1.30 -25.30 8.55
CA ASP A 63 1.92 -25.07 7.25
C ASP A 63 0.88 -25.08 6.12
N THR A 64 0.01 -26.10 6.10
CA THR A 64 -1.08 -26.23 5.12
C THR A 64 -2.02 -25.01 5.15
N TYR A 65 -2.30 -24.46 6.32
CA TYR A 65 -3.10 -23.25 6.49
C TYR A 65 -2.29 -21.96 6.31
N GLY A 66 -0.98 -22.06 6.03
CA GLY A 66 -0.10 -20.92 5.82
C GLY A 66 0.15 -20.09 7.09
N PHE A 67 0.18 -20.72 8.25
CA PHE A 67 0.53 -20.09 9.53
C PHE A 67 2.01 -20.24 9.88
N LEU A 68 2.75 -21.10 9.18
CA LEU A 68 4.19 -21.25 9.36
C LEU A 68 4.91 -20.57 8.20
N ASN A 69 5.57 -19.47 8.50
CA ASN A 69 6.43 -18.77 7.55
C ASN A 69 7.88 -18.81 8.06
N GLN A 70 8.80 -19.12 7.17
CA GLN A 70 10.21 -18.94 7.46
C GLN A 70 10.54 -17.46 7.36
N ARG A 71 10.63 -16.77 8.51
CA ARG A 71 11.07 -15.37 8.53
C ARG A 71 12.52 -15.32 8.03
N PRO A 72 12.82 -14.65 6.92
CA PRO A 72 14.20 -14.48 6.50
C PRO A 72 14.98 -13.76 7.60
N GLN A 73 16.19 -14.21 7.86
CA GLN A 73 17.03 -13.68 8.95
C GLN A 73 17.44 -12.21 8.74
N SER A 74 17.28 -11.66 7.55
CA SER A 74 17.52 -10.24 7.24
C SER A 74 16.70 -9.80 6.04
N LEU A 75 16.15 -8.58 6.10
CA LEU A 75 15.73 -7.85 4.91
C LEU A 75 16.98 -7.68 4.04
N ALA A 76 17.01 -8.31 2.88
CA ALA A 76 18.06 -8.15 1.88
C ALA A 76 17.92 -6.75 1.26
N LEU A 77 18.24 -5.72 2.05
CA LEU A 77 18.28 -4.37 1.55
C LEU A 77 19.55 -4.25 0.72
N THR A 78 19.40 -4.13 -0.57
CA THR A 78 20.44 -3.71 -1.48
C THR A 78 20.88 -2.29 -1.15
N GLN A 79 21.57 -2.13 -0.02
CA GLN A 79 22.26 -0.90 0.30
C GLN A 79 23.68 -0.96 -0.23
N ARG A 80 24.07 0.08 -0.94
CA ARG A 80 25.46 0.47 -1.07
C ARG A 80 25.90 0.94 0.31
N THR A 81 26.53 0.06 1.05
CA THR A 81 26.90 0.21 2.45
C THR A 81 28.09 1.15 2.63
N THR A 82 27.98 1.98 3.63
CA THR A 82 29.15 2.60 4.28
C THR A 82 30.05 1.53 4.86
N THR A 83 31.36 1.75 4.82
CA THR A 83 32.43 0.80 5.22
C THR A 83 32.53 0.52 6.73
N ASP A 84 31.64 1.07 7.57
CA ASP A 84 31.63 0.89 9.01
C ASP A 84 30.60 -0.15 9.43
N SER A 85 31.07 -1.34 9.81
CA SER A 85 30.24 -2.50 10.14
C SER A 85 29.30 -2.27 11.34
N SER A 86 29.74 -1.51 12.34
CA SER A 86 28.91 -1.26 13.54
C SER A 86 27.74 -0.33 13.28
N ALA A 87 27.93 0.67 12.42
CA ALA A 87 26.87 1.57 11.98
C ALA A 87 25.86 0.86 11.06
N VAL A 88 26.33 -0.10 10.27
CA VAL A 88 25.51 -0.95 9.40
C VAL A 88 24.59 -1.84 10.22
N ASP A 89 25.12 -2.52 11.25
CA ASP A 89 24.33 -3.41 12.11
C ASP A 89 23.22 -2.64 12.87
N LEU A 90 23.54 -1.45 13.37
CA LEU A 90 22.56 -0.59 14.03
C LEU A 90 21.46 -0.11 13.07
N ALA A 91 21.85 0.29 11.86
CA ALA A 91 20.92 0.71 10.82
C ALA A 91 19.99 -0.46 10.39
N HIS A 92 20.52 -1.66 10.23
CA HIS A 92 19.74 -2.87 9.94
C HIS A 92 18.73 -3.19 11.04
N HIS A 93 19.14 -3.09 12.31
CA HIS A 93 18.25 -3.34 13.43
C HIS A 93 17.11 -2.31 13.52
N HIS A 94 17.41 -1.03 13.30
CA HIS A 94 16.39 0.02 13.25
C HIS A 94 15.42 -0.19 12.09
N LEU A 95 15.94 -0.55 10.93
CA LEU A 95 15.15 -0.78 9.75
C LEU A 95 14.20 -1.98 9.91
N GLN A 96 14.68 -3.08 10.48
CA GLN A 96 13.82 -4.23 10.77
C GLN A 96 12.64 -3.83 11.66
N ARG A 97 12.88 -3.00 12.69
CA ARG A 97 11.81 -2.52 13.57
C ARG A 97 10.82 -1.58 12.88
N LEU A 98 11.30 -0.71 12.01
CA LEU A 98 10.44 0.20 11.24
C LEU A 98 9.63 -0.53 10.17
N ALA A 99 10.22 -1.55 9.55
CA ALA A 99 9.57 -2.33 8.52
C ALA A 99 8.58 -3.38 9.07
N GLU A 100 8.65 -3.72 10.35
CA GLU A 100 7.85 -4.79 10.95
C GLU A 100 6.33 -4.62 10.72
N PRO A 101 5.71 -3.44 10.89
CA PRO A 101 4.29 -3.26 10.58
C PRO A 101 3.96 -3.46 9.09
N GLU A 102 4.82 -2.97 8.19
CA GLU A 102 4.62 -3.09 6.75
C GLU A 102 4.77 -4.55 6.30
N LEU A 103 5.75 -5.27 6.86
CA LEU A 103 5.93 -6.70 6.63
C LEU A 103 4.71 -7.50 7.10
N ALA A 104 4.20 -7.20 8.30
CA ALA A 104 3.01 -7.85 8.83
C ALA A 104 1.78 -7.58 7.94
N GLN A 105 1.62 -6.36 7.43
CA GLN A 105 0.53 -6.04 6.52
C GLN A 105 0.64 -6.80 5.20
N SER A 106 1.83 -6.89 4.62
CA SER A 106 2.07 -7.67 3.40
C SER A 106 1.78 -9.16 3.61
N GLU A 107 2.12 -9.72 4.76
CA GLU A 107 1.78 -11.09 5.12
C GLU A 107 0.26 -11.30 5.20
N TRP A 108 -0.47 -10.37 5.81
CA TRP A 108 -1.93 -10.49 5.95
C TRP A 108 -2.68 -10.33 4.63
N ILE A 109 -2.25 -9.42 3.78
CA ILE A 109 -2.92 -9.12 2.51
C ILE A 109 -2.52 -10.13 1.44
N ASP A 110 -1.22 -10.37 1.30
CA ASP A 110 -0.68 -11.11 0.17
C ASP A 110 -0.35 -12.57 0.50
N ARG A 111 -0.39 -12.95 1.78
CA ARG A 111 -0.01 -14.29 2.27
C ARG A 111 1.40 -14.68 1.79
N ALA A 112 2.30 -13.72 1.80
CA ALA A 112 3.66 -13.91 1.36
C ALA A 112 4.38 -14.92 2.26
N SER A 113 4.95 -15.97 1.67
CA SER A 113 5.65 -17.04 2.40
C SER A 113 6.94 -16.55 3.08
N ASP A 114 7.48 -15.41 2.64
CA ASP A 114 8.67 -14.75 3.15
C ASP A 114 8.38 -13.60 4.11
N CYS A 115 7.20 -13.58 4.71
CA CYS A 115 6.72 -12.51 5.58
C CYS A 115 6.73 -11.12 4.91
N GLY A 116 6.51 -11.07 3.60
CA GLY A 116 6.42 -9.80 2.84
C GLY A 116 7.75 -9.13 2.55
N THR A 117 8.88 -9.80 2.82
CA THR A 117 10.22 -9.20 2.65
C THR A 117 10.52 -8.88 1.18
N SER A 118 10.21 -9.78 0.25
CA SER A 118 10.36 -9.54 -1.18
C SER A 118 9.46 -8.41 -1.67
N THR A 119 8.20 -8.39 -1.24
CA THR A 119 7.22 -7.36 -1.58
C THR A 119 7.71 -5.97 -1.17
N ILE A 120 8.13 -5.80 0.09
CA ILE A 120 8.62 -4.50 0.59
C ILE A 120 9.93 -4.11 -0.12
N SER A 121 10.82 -5.04 -0.39
CA SER A 121 12.05 -4.78 -1.13
C SER A 121 11.78 -4.37 -2.57
N ALA A 122 10.80 -4.97 -3.23
CA ALA A 122 10.38 -4.66 -4.58
C ALA A 122 9.79 -3.25 -4.70
N ARG A 123 8.99 -2.80 -3.70
CA ARG A 123 8.44 -1.43 -3.67
C ARG A 123 9.51 -0.35 -3.86
N ALA A 124 10.73 -0.58 -3.35
CA ALA A 124 11.83 0.37 -3.48
C ALA A 124 12.32 0.55 -4.93
N LEU A 125 12.01 -0.38 -5.82
CA LEU A 125 12.44 -0.37 -7.22
C LEU A 125 11.44 0.33 -8.14
N HIS A 126 10.19 0.51 -7.71
CA HIS A 126 9.10 1.04 -8.52
C HIS A 126 9.02 2.57 -8.46
N PRO A 127 9.29 3.29 -9.58
CA PRO A 127 9.16 4.73 -9.63
C PRO A 127 7.69 5.16 -9.72
N ILE A 128 7.23 5.98 -8.77
CA ILE A 128 5.89 6.58 -8.74
C ILE A 128 5.99 8.06 -8.96
N VAL A 129 5.13 8.61 -9.83
CA VAL A 129 5.00 10.04 -10.07
C VAL A 129 3.73 10.58 -9.44
N LEU A 130 3.86 11.64 -8.67
CA LEU A 130 2.76 12.41 -8.13
C LEU A 130 2.56 13.69 -8.95
N SER A 131 1.34 13.95 -9.34
CA SER A 131 0.95 15.09 -10.18
C SER A 131 -0.23 15.84 -9.55
N GLY A 132 -0.33 17.10 -9.83
CA GLY A 132 -1.29 17.99 -9.18
C GLY A 132 -0.74 18.52 -7.85
N ARG A 133 -1.43 19.54 -7.30
CA ARG A 133 -1.04 20.19 -6.05
C ARG A 133 -2.19 20.14 -5.07
N SER A 134 -1.98 19.54 -3.93
CA SER A 134 -2.89 19.55 -2.80
C SER A 134 -2.25 18.94 -1.56
N ARG A 135 -2.88 19.15 -0.41
CA ARG A 135 -2.54 18.43 0.84
C ARG A 135 -2.54 16.91 0.64
N VAL A 136 -3.50 16.40 -0.14
CA VAL A 136 -3.59 14.95 -0.42
C VAL A 136 -2.31 14.42 -1.04
N ILE A 137 -1.78 15.11 -2.05
CA ILE A 137 -0.56 14.72 -2.75
C ILE A 137 0.65 14.77 -1.82
N THR A 138 0.75 15.79 -0.98
CA THR A 138 1.87 15.93 -0.03
C THR A 138 1.85 14.84 1.04
N ILE A 139 0.67 14.53 1.59
CA ILE A 139 0.49 13.44 2.54
C ILE A 139 0.79 12.10 1.89
N LEU A 140 0.28 11.88 0.68
CA LEU A 140 0.50 10.67 -0.10
C LEU A 140 1.98 10.41 -0.35
N TYR A 141 2.75 11.46 -0.67
CA TYR A 141 4.20 11.38 -0.80
C TYR A 141 4.86 10.77 0.44
N SER A 142 4.51 11.28 1.61
CA SER A 142 5.04 10.80 2.90
C SER A 142 4.61 9.36 3.20
N LEU A 143 3.35 9.02 2.91
CA LEU A 143 2.83 7.67 3.13
C LEU A 143 3.54 6.64 2.25
N LEU A 144 3.73 6.92 0.97
CA LEU A 144 4.42 6.03 0.06
C LEU A 144 5.88 5.80 0.46
N LEU A 145 6.60 6.87 0.87
CA LEU A 145 7.96 6.76 1.38
C LEU A 145 8.02 5.88 2.63
N ALA A 146 7.12 6.10 3.59
CA ALA A 146 7.05 5.34 4.82
C ALA A 146 6.69 3.86 4.59
N SER A 147 5.93 3.58 3.52
CA SER A 147 5.55 2.22 3.12
C SER A 147 6.56 1.50 2.22
N GLY A 148 7.75 2.06 2.02
CA GLY A 148 8.85 1.41 1.31
C GLY A 148 9.03 1.81 -0.15
N VAL A 149 8.20 2.70 -0.71
CA VAL A 149 8.38 3.20 -2.09
C VAL A 149 9.46 4.28 -2.08
N SER A 150 10.70 3.93 -2.44
CA SER A 150 11.83 4.87 -2.38
C SER A 150 11.91 5.84 -3.55
N ARG A 151 11.28 5.51 -4.68
CA ARG A 151 11.36 6.27 -5.93
C ARG A 151 10.09 7.08 -6.20
N VAL A 152 9.62 7.83 -5.19
CA VAL A 152 8.49 8.75 -5.36
C VAL A 152 9.01 10.11 -5.76
N ARG A 153 8.42 10.73 -6.80
CA ARG A 153 8.76 12.09 -7.24
C ARG A 153 7.52 12.85 -7.64
N PHE A 154 7.59 14.18 -7.54
CA PHE A 154 6.57 15.04 -8.13
C PHE A 154 6.84 15.24 -9.61
N LEU A 155 5.80 15.49 -10.40
CA LEU A 155 5.95 15.91 -11.79
C LEU A 155 6.75 17.22 -11.84
N ASP A 156 7.67 17.34 -12.81
CA ASP A 156 8.65 18.43 -12.87
C ASP A 156 8.06 19.84 -12.74
N ARG A 157 6.86 20.06 -13.30
CA ARG A 157 6.15 21.35 -13.18
C ARG A 157 5.81 21.73 -11.74
N HIS A 158 5.65 20.74 -10.85
CA HIS A 158 5.30 20.95 -9.44
C HIS A 158 6.51 21.13 -8.54
N TYR A 159 7.68 20.67 -8.94
CA TYR A 159 8.90 20.84 -8.15
C TYR A 159 9.30 22.32 -7.96
N ARG A 160 8.84 23.20 -8.83
CA ARG A 160 9.15 24.65 -8.79
C ARG A 160 8.13 25.45 -8.01
N THR A 161 7.01 24.86 -7.59
CA THR A 161 6.02 25.57 -6.78
C THR A 161 6.51 25.68 -5.35
N GLN A 162 6.18 26.80 -4.70
CA GLN A 162 6.55 27.06 -3.33
C GLN A 162 5.49 26.52 -2.36
N VAL A 163 5.93 26.16 -1.17
CA VAL A 163 5.07 25.78 -0.06
C VAL A 163 4.36 27.01 0.49
N GLU A 164 3.09 26.90 0.63
CA GLU A 164 2.22 27.95 1.16
C GLU A 164 1.63 27.54 2.53
N SER A 165 0.95 28.47 3.18
CA SER A 165 0.44 28.27 4.53
C SER A 165 -0.57 27.13 4.65
N TYR A 166 -1.30 26.80 3.61
CA TYR A 166 -2.26 25.69 3.62
C TYR A 166 -1.60 24.32 3.44
N ASP A 167 -0.33 24.27 3.03
CA ASP A 167 0.45 23.00 2.98
C ASP A 167 0.98 22.58 4.34
N LEU A 168 0.99 23.48 5.33
CA LEU A 168 1.53 23.21 6.65
C LEU A 168 0.82 22.05 7.35
N GLY A 169 1.61 21.21 8.00
CA GLY A 169 1.11 20.04 8.73
C GLY A 169 0.75 18.87 7.82
N CYS A 170 0.98 18.96 6.51
CA CYS A 170 0.78 17.87 5.59
C CYS A 170 2.02 16.99 5.51
N GLY A 171 1.92 15.78 6.05
CA GLY A 171 3.04 14.85 6.07
C GLY A 171 4.24 15.45 6.81
N VAL A 172 5.32 15.75 6.07
CA VAL A 172 6.59 16.24 6.61
C VAL A 172 6.75 17.77 6.56
N ILE A 173 5.75 18.50 6.07
CA ILE A 173 5.84 19.96 5.90
C ILE A 173 5.55 20.68 7.20
N GLY A 174 6.50 21.50 7.65
CA GLY A 174 6.42 22.34 8.83
C GLY A 174 6.59 23.83 8.56
N TYR A 175 6.50 24.67 9.59
CA TYR A 175 6.64 26.13 9.48
C TYR A 175 7.98 26.58 8.88
N GLY A 176 9.05 25.80 9.04
CA GLY A 176 10.36 26.09 8.50
C GLY A 176 10.45 25.94 6.96
N ASP A 177 9.45 25.32 6.37
CA ASP A 177 9.42 24.97 4.95
C ASP A 177 8.67 26.01 4.11
N LEU A 178 8.03 27.00 4.74
CA LEU A 178 7.32 28.06 4.04
C LEU A 178 8.22 28.80 3.07
N GLY A 179 7.79 28.88 1.82
CA GLY A 179 8.52 29.54 0.73
C GLY A 179 9.62 28.68 0.09
N LEU A 180 9.96 27.52 0.65
CA LEU A 180 10.80 26.54 -0.04
C LEU A 180 10.05 25.95 -1.22
N ASN A 181 10.79 25.47 -2.22
CA ASN A 181 10.16 24.74 -3.32
C ASN A 181 9.96 23.26 -2.95
N TYR A 182 9.05 22.59 -3.64
CA TYR A 182 8.75 21.20 -3.35
C TYR A 182 9.93 20.23 -3.58
N TYR A 183 10.92 20.62 -4.40
CA TYR A 183 12.15 19.85 -4.55
C TYR A 183 12.96 19.82 -3.24
N GLU A 184 13.15 20.97 -2.59
CA GLU A 184 13.88 21.06 -1.32
C GLU A 184 13.20 20.26 -0.23
N ILE A 185 11.87 20.30 -0.20
CA ILE A 185 11.08 19.54 0.78
C ILE A 185 11.12 18.06 0.48
N SER A 186 11.01 17.64 -0.78
CA SER A 186 11.08 16.23 -1.15
C SER A 186 12.38 15.59 -0.71
N GLU A 187 13.51 16.30 -0.80
CA GLU A 187 14.79 15.84 -0.28
C GLU A 187 14.80 15.69 1.25
N GLY A 188 14.21 16.64 1.97
CA GLY A 188 14.04 16.56 3.42
C GLY A 188 13.15 15.40 3.84
N ALA A 189 12.01 15.25 3.16
CA ALA A 189 11.03 14.19 3.40
C ALA A 189 11.61 12.80 3.15
N ARG A 190 12.35 12.61 2.06
CA ARG A 190 13.02 11.34 1.77
C ARG A 190 13.97 10.92 2.88
N ARG A 191 14.70 11.87 3.50
CA ARG A 191 15.61 11.58 4.61
C ARG A 191 14.89 11.25 5.91
N SER A 192 13.72 11.82 6.15
CA SER A 192 13.01 11.71 7.44
C SER A 192 11.90 10.69 7.45
N ALA A 193 11.23 10.46 6.30
CA ALA A 193 10.05 9.61 6.20
C ALA A 193 10.29 8.30 5.43
N SER A 194 11.41 8.15 4.71
CA SER A 194 11.65 6.92 3.97
C SER A 194 11.86 5.73 4.91
N LEU A 195 11.16 4.63 4.64
CA LEU A 195 11.39 3.36 5.30
C LEU A 195 12.83 2.86 5.10
N PHE A 196 13.36 3.06 3.90
CA PHE A 196 14.74 2.70 3.58
C PHE A 196 15.69 3.88 3.81
N PRO A 197 16.80 3.70 4.54
CA PRO A 197 17.77 4.75 4.74
C PRO A 197 18.35 5.20 3.39
N ILE A 198 18.43 6.49 3.21
CA ILE A 198 19.01 7.10 2.01
C ILE A 198 20.42 7.55 2.36
N ASP A 199 21.40 7.16 1.54
CA ASP A 199 22.75 7.63 1.67
C ASP A 199 22.77 9.17 1.56
N LYS A 200 23.27 9.83 2.62
CA LYS A 200 23.38 11.30 2.66
C LYS A 200 24.31 11.87 1.59
N SER A 201 25.20 11.03 1.05
CA SER A 201 26.13 11.39 -0.02
C SER A 201 25.55 11.17 -1.42
N ALA A 202 24.49 10.38 -1.54
CA ALA A 202 23.82 10.15 -2.83
C ALA A 202 23.10 11.44 -3.24
N ARG A 203 23.61 12.09 -4.29
CA ARG A 203 22.86 13.14 -4.95
C ARG A 203 21.59 12.54 -5.54
N TYR A 204 20.47 13.22 -5.37
CA TYR A 204 19.24 12.85 -6.03
C TYR A 204 19.45 13.00 -7.54
N GLU A 205 19.69 11.90 -8.21
CA GLU A 205 19.54 11.84 -9.66
C GLU A 205 18.03 11.77 -9.93
N ILE A 206 17.52 12.72 -10.70
CA ILE A 206 16.14 12.66 -11.15
C ILE A 206 15.98 11.32 -11.86
N ASP A 207 15.14 10.45 -11.29
CA ASP A 207 14.86 9.15 -11.90
C ASP A 207 14.16 9.41 -13.22
N THR A 208 14.88 9.21 -14.33
CA THR A 208 14.37 9.39 -15.70
C THR A 208 13.63 8.15 -16.18
N ASN A 209 13.57 7.08 -15.38
CA ASN A 209 12.82 5.89 -15.75
C ASN A 209 11.33 6.21 -15.88
N GLU A 210 10.67 5.54 -16.79
CA GLU A 210 9.22 5.61 -16.91
C GLU A 210 8.57 5.20 -15.60
N PRO A 211 7.58 5.95 -15.09
CA PRO A 211 6.91 5.62 -13.86
C PRO A 211 6.06 4.36 -14.03
N VAL A 212 6.04 3.52 -13.00
CA VAL A 212 5.17 2.35 -12.93
C VAL A 212 3.71 2.78 -12.75
N ALA A 213 3.49 3.94 -12.11
CA ALA A 213 2.19 4.55 -12.01
C ALA A 213 2.30 6.07 -11.79
N ILE A 214 1.27 6.79 -12.23
CA ILE A 214 1.07 8.22 -11.97
C ILE A 214 -0.18 8.36 -11.08
N ILE A 215 -0.08 9.17 -10.02
CA ILE A 215 -1.23 9.55 -9.21
C ILE A 215 -1.43 11.04 -9.40
N HIS A 216 -2.60 11.42 -9.89
CA HIS A 216 -2.93 12.81 -10.18
C HIS A 216 -4.09 13.30 -9.30
N TYR A 217 -3.94 14.50 -8.75
CA TYR A 217 -5.01 15.20 -8.03
C TYR A 217 -5.50 16.39 -8.85
N GLY A 218 -6.81 16.48 -8.96
CA GLY A 218 -7.49 17.61 -9.62
C GLY A 218 -7.92 17.30 -11.04
N ASP A 219 -8.15 18.38 -11.78
CA ASP A 219 -8.49 18.29 -13.19
C ASP A 219 -7.22 17.94 -13.97
N CYS A 220 -7.29 16.87 -14.73
CA CYS A 220 -6.17 16.43 -15.54
C CYS A 220 -6.30 17.01 -16.95
N ASP A 221 -5.18 17.50 -17.48
CA ASP A 221 -5.13 17.93 -18.88
C ASP A 221 -5.42 16.72 -19.79
N PRO A 222 -6.35 16.84 -20.74
CA PRO A 222 -6.60 15.78 -21.71
C PRO A 222 -5.35 15.32 -22.48
N GLU A 223 -4.39 16.21 -22.72
CA GLU A 223 -3.12 15.87 -23.38
C GLU A 223 -2.28 14.93 -22.49
N ASP A 224 -2.21 15.18 -21.17
CA ASP A 224 -1.54 14.33 -20.20
C ASP A 224 -2.17 12.92 -20.19
N LEU A 225 -3.50 12.82 -20.18
CA LEU A 225 -4.21 11.53 -20.19
C LEU A 225 -3.94 10.73 -21.46
N VAL A 226 -3.89 11.42 -22.61
CA VAL A 226 -3.54 10.80 -23.90
C VAL A 226 -2.09 10.33 -23.89
N GLU A 227 -1.18 11.14 -23.37
CA GLU A 227 0.23 10.78 -23.26
C GLU A 227 0.43 9.53 -22.39
N TRP A 228 -0.18 9.51 -21.19
CA TRP A 228 -0.07 8.36 -20.29
C TRP A 228 -0.67 7.08 -20.89
N SER A 229 -1.80 7.22 -21.58
CA SER A 229 -2.43 6.10 -22.27
C SER A 229 -1.57 5.56 -23.41
N ASN A 230 -0.99 6.46 -24.23
CA ASN A 230 -0.12 6.07 -25.36
C ASN A 230 1.18 5.40 -24.89
N LYS A 231 1.69 5.79 -23.73
CA LYS A 231 2.86 5.17 -23.08
C LYS A 231 2.51 3.94 -22.23
N SER A 232 1.26 3.54 -22.21
CA SER A 232 0.76 2.45 -21.36
C SER A 232 1.10 2.63 -19.87
N ILE A 233 1.11 3.89 -19.39
CA ILE A 233 1.42 4.19 -17.98
C ILE A 233 0.14 4.08 -17.14
N PRO A 234 0.10 3.19 -16.16
CA PRO A 234 -0.98 3.12 -15.18
C PRO A 234 -1.17 4.45 -14.45
N HIS A 235 -2.42 4.85 -14.24
CA HIS A 235 -2.69 6.10 -13.54
C HIS A 235 -3.95 6.06 -12.68
N LEU A 236 -3.88 6.73 -11.53
CA LEU A 236 -4.98 6.91 -10.57
C LEU A 236 -5.34 8.37 -10.49
N LEU A 237 -6.61 8.71 -10.71
CA LEU A 237 -7.10 10.07 -10.53
C LEU A 237 -7.78 10.25 -9.17
N ILE A 238 -7.46 11.33 -8.51
CA ILE A 238 -8.17 11.86 -7.34
C ILE A 238 -8.80 13.17 -7.81
N HIS A 239 -10.09 13.13 -8.07
CA HIS A 239 -10.80 14.29 -8.63
C HIS A 239 -10.91 15.42 -7.61
N ARG A 240 -11.10 16.66 -8.06
CA ARG A 240 -11.42 17.76 -7.16
C ARG A 240 -12.73 17.49 -6.43
N PRO A 241 -12.86 17.96 -5.19
CA PRO A 241 -14.13 17.91 -4.48
C PRO A 241 -15.17 18.75 -5.21
N ILE A 242 -16.42 18.32 -5.21
CA ILE A 242 -17.55 19.06 -5.69
C ILE A 242 -18.61 19.02 -4.59
N GLY A 243 -18.87 20.18 -3.96
CA GLY A 243 -19.72 20.26 -2.79
C GLY A 243 -19.10 19.51 -1.61
N ASP A 244 -19.81 18.52 -1.09
CA ASP A 244 -19.39 17.68 0.04
C ASP A 244 -18.86 16.30 -0.36
N GLU A 245 -18.47 16.13 -1.62
CA GLU A 245 -18.07 14.86 -2.18
C GLU A 245 -16.76 14.96 -2.98
N ILE A 246 -15.90 13.98 -2.79
CA ILE A 246 -14.73 13.73 -3.65
C ILE A 246 -14.79 12.33 -4.23
N VAL A 247 -14.19 12.17 -5.42
CA VAL A 247 -14.12 10.88 -6.09
C VAL A 247 -12.67 10.49 -6.30
N LEU A 248 -12.37 9.23 -5.99
CA LEU A 248 -11.08 8.61 -6.20
C LEU A 248 -11.24 7.45 -7.18
N GLY A 249 -10.39 7.42 -8.20
CA GLY A 249 -10.43 6.42 -9.27
C GLY A 249 -11.11 6.91 -10.54
N PRO A 250 -11.20 5.99 -11.52
CA PRO A 250 -10.67 4.62 -11.47
C PRO A 250 -9.14 4.58 -11.48
N LEU A 251 -8.56 3.48 -10.98
CA LEU A 251 -7.19 3.12 -11.34
C LEU A 251 -7.23 2.57 -12.77
N VAL A 252 -6.59 3.28 -13.68
CA VAL A 252 -6.57 2.96 -15.10
C VAL A 252 -5.31 2.19 -15.47
N LEU A 253 -5.49 1.00 -16.01
CA LEU A 253 -4.46 0.27 -16.75
C LEU A 253 -4.81 0.40 -18.23
N PRO A 254 -4.04 1.18 -19.01
CA PRO A 254 -4.35 1.39 -20.43
C PRO A 254 -4.47 0.07 -21.18
N GLY A 255 -5.55 -0.08 -21.93
CA GLY A 255 -5.84 -1.32 -22.67
C GLY A 255 -6.44 -2.47 -21.83
N GLU A 256 -6.42 -2.40 -20.50
CA GLU A 256 -6.88 -3.51 -19.63
C GLU A 256 -8.09 -3.14 -18.77
N SER A 257 -8.20 -1.88 -18.32
CA SER A 257 -9.29 -1.43 -17.46
C SER A 257 -10.14 -0.33 -18.11
N PRO A 258 -11.32 0.02 -17.53
CA PRO A 258 -12.05 1.21 -17.92
C PRO A 258 -11.17 2.46 -17.74
N CYS A 259 -11.18 3.35 -18.74
CA CYS A 259 -10.45 4.62 -18.69
C CYS A 259 -11.31 5.76 -18.10
N ILE A 260 -10.72 6.93 -17.94
CA ILE A 260 -11.43 8.12 -17.43
C ILE A 260 -12.63 8.52 -18.29
N ARG A 261 -12.53 8.35 -19.61
CA ARG A 261 -13.67 8.59 -20.51
C ARG A 261 -14.80 7.59 -20.27
N CYS A 262 -14.48 6.33 -20.00
CA CYS A 262 -15.50 5.35 -19.60
C CYS A 262 -16.22 5.80 -18.33
N PHE A 263 -15.47 6.33 -17.36
CA PHE A 263 -16.05 6.87 -16.13
C PHE A 263 -16.98 8.06 -16.41
N SER A 264 -16.56 9.02 -17.21
CA SER A 264 -17.40 10.19 -17.59
C SER A 264 -18.68 9.76 -18.33
N LEU A 265 -18.58 8.76 -19.21
CA LEU A 265 -19.75 8.23 -19.90
C LEU A 265 -20.69 7.48 -18.95
N TYR A 266 -20.13 6.73 -17.99
CA TYR A 266 -20.90 6.09 -16.93
C TYR A 266 -21.67 7.13 -16.09
N GLU A 267 -21.03 8.23 -15.68
CA GLU A 267 -21.70 9.31 -14.95
C GLU A 267 -22.84 9.91 -15.78
N ARG A 268 -22.62 10.17 -17.06
CA ARG A 268 -23.65 10.71 -17.97
C ARG A 268 -24.86 9.78 -18.09
N ASP A 269 -24.63 8.49 -18.22
CA ASP A 269 -25.70 7.51 -18.37
C ASP A 269 -26.52 7.31 -17.10
N ASN A 270 -25.86 7.41 -15.93
CA ASN A 270 -26.51 7.12 -14.64
C ASN A 270 -27.01 8.40 -13.93
N LEU A 271 -26.32 9.53 -14.09
CA LEU A 271 -26.63 10.77 -13.39
C LEU A 271 -27.21 11.85 -14.31
N GLY A 272 -27.10 11.67 -15.65
CA GLY A 272 -27.52 12.65 -16.65
C GLY A 272 -26.54 13.80 -16.86
N TYR A 273 -25.41 13.81 -16.16
CA TYR A 273 -24.33 14.80 -16.31
C TYR A 273 -22.98 14.16 -15.94
N THR A 274 -21.90 14.78 -16.37
CA THR A 274 -20.57 14.40 -15.92
C THR A 274 -20.08 15.31 -14.80
N ARG A 275 -19.11 14.86 -14.03
CA ARG A 275 -18.46 15.64 -13.00
C ARG A 275 -17.89 16.96 -13.51
N LEU A 276 -17.34 16.96 -14.71
CA LEU A 276 -16.78 18.13 -15.36
C LEU A 276 -17.84 19.19 -15.74
N GLU A 277 -19.12 18.81 -15.84
CA GLU A 277 -20.24 19.71 -16.14
C GLU A 277 -20.85 20.34 -14.87
N ARG A 278 -20.42 19.91 -13.68
CA ARG A 278 -20.87 20.50 -12.43
C ARG A 278 -20.08 21.75 -12.11
N ILE A 279 -20.79 22.80 -11.76
CA ILE A 279 -20.19 24.06 -11.29
C ILE A 279 -20.30 24.08 -9.76
N ASP A 280 -19.17 24.14 -9.09
CA ASP A 280 -19.14 24.36 -7.64
C ASP A 280 -19.00 25.87 -7.36
N LEU A 281 -20.01 26.45 -6.73
CA LEU A 281 -20.01 27.86 -6.36
C LEU A 281 -19.24 28.12 -5.05
N ASN A 282 -18.89 27.07 -4.32
CA ASN A 282 -18.17 27.12 -3.05
C ASN A 282 -16.81 26.42 -3.20
N GLU A 283 -16.05 26.79 -4.22
CA GLU A 283 -14.75 26.20 -4.46
C GLU A 283 -13.84 26.39 -3.24
N VAL A 284 -13.55 25.27 -2.57
CA VAL A 284 -12.61 25.25 -1.45
C VAL A 284 -11.25 24.90 -2.01
N GLU A 285 -10.26 25.78 -1.82
CA GLU A 285 -8.92 25.58 -2.35
C GLU A 285 -8.28 24.29 -1.81
N GLU A 286 -8.51 23.96 -0.55
CA GLU A 286 -7.92 22.81 0.09
C GLU A 286 -8.87 22.05 1.03
N LEU A 287 -8.63 20.74 1.13
CA LEU A 287 -9.40 19.85 1.99
C LEU A 287 -9.01 20.00 3.47
N PRO A 288 -9.94 19.76 4.42
CA PRO A 288 -9.61 19.60 5.82
C PRO A 288 -8.57 18.48 6.03
N PHE A 289 -7.70 18.63 7.03
CA PHE A 289 -6.60 17.68 7.29
C PHE A 289 -7.04 16.23 7.39
N ILE A 290 -8.07 15.93 8.17
CA ILE A 290 -8.56 14.56 8.36
C ILE A 290 -9.03 13.97 7.03
N THR A 291 -9.77 14.75 6.25
CA THR A 291 -10.28 14.34 4.94
C THR A 291 -9.12 14.08 3.98
N ALA A 292 -8.14 14.98 3.93
CA ALA A 292 -6.96 14.83 3.07
C ALA A 292 -6.14 13.57 3.43
N HIS A 293 -5.92 13.31 4.74
CA HIS A 293 -5.24 12.10 5.20
C HIS A 293 -6.00 10.82 4.85
N TYR A 294 -7.32 10.84 5.02
CA TYR A 294 -8.16 9.69 4.69
C TYR A 294 -8.10 9.33 3.20
N ILE A 295 -8.23 10.34 2.34
CA ILE A 295 -8.14 10.16 0.89
C ILE A 295 -6.74 9.69 0.48
N ALA A 296 -5.70 10.31 1.01
CA ALA A 296 -4.32 9.92 0.74
C ALA A 296 -4.04 8.47 1.17
N ALA A 297 -4.57 8.05 2.31
CA ALA A 297 -4.42 6.67 2.80
C ALA A 297 -5.10 5.65 1.89
N ILE A 298 -6.31 5.95 1.39
CA ILE A 298 -7.00 5.07 0.43
C ILE A 298 -6.21 5.00 -0.88
N ALA A 299 -5.77 6.14 -1.41
CA ALA A 299 -4.97 6.18 -2.64
C ALA A 299 -3.64 5.42 -2.48
N ALA A 300 -2.95 5.60 -1.35
CA ALA A 300 -1.73 4.86 -1.04
C ALA A 300 -2.00 3.35 -1.01
N SER A 301 -3.08 2.92 -0.33
CA SER A 301 -3.45 1.52 -0.26
C SER A 301 -3.71 0.90 -1.63
N GLN A 302 -4.44 1.60 -2.52
CA GLN A 302 -4.69 1.11 -3.88
C GLN A 302 -3.40 0.96 -4.69
N ILE A 303 -2.53 1.97 -4.65
CA ILE A 303 -1.27 1.95 -5.40
C ILE A 303 -0.31 0.90 -4.84
N LEU A 304 -0.18 0.76 -3.52
CA LEU A 304 0.65 -0.28 -2.91
C LEU A 304 0.16 -1.67 -3.32
N HIS A 305 -1.14 -1.92 -3.27
CA HIS A 305 -1.71 -3.17 -3.76
C HIS A 305 -1.40 -3.43 -5.23
N PHE A 306 -1.45 -2.41 -6.06
CA PHE A 306 -1.12 -2.52 -7.48
C PHE A 306 0.35 -2.89 -7.69
N ILE A 307 1.28 -2.13 -7.12
CA ILE A 307 2.72 -2.39 -7.31
C ILE A 307 3.17 -3.71 -6.69
N ASP A 308 2.58 -4.12 -5.57
CA ASP A 308 2.89 -5.39 -4.91
C ASP A 308 2.53 -6.63 -5.76
N GLN A 309 1.77 -6.45 -6.83
CA GLN A 309 1.42 -7.53 -7.76
C GLN A 309 2.34 -7.60 -8.98
N LEU A 310 3.05 -6.53 -9.31
CA LEU A 310 3.86 -6.45 -10.53
C LEU A 310 4.99 -7.50 -10.55
N ASP A 311 5.57 -7.79 -9.40
CA ASP A 311 6.71 -8.71 -9.29
C ASP A 311 6.32 -10.13 -8.86
N LYS A 312 5.02 -10.43 -8.74
CA LYS A 312 4.60 -11.80 -8.39
C LYS A 312 4.70 -12.69 -9.61
N PRO A 313 5.49 -13.77 -9.55
CA PRO A 313 5.55 -14.73 -10.64
C PRO A 313 4.14 -15.31 -10.89
N GLU A 314 3.77 -15.48 -12.15
CA GLU A 314 2.54 -16.16 -12.59
C GLU A 314 2.57 -17.67 -12.25
N GLU A 315 3.18 -18.05 -11.16
CA GLU A 315 3.26 -19.45 -10.78
C GLU A 315 1.89 -19.98 -10.37
N GLY A 316 1.48 -20.99 -11.12
CA GLY A 316 0.30 -21.84 -11.09
C GLY A 316 -0.23 -22.35 -9.76
N PHE A 317 -0.25 -21.52 -8.75
CA PHE A 317 -1.06 -21.76 -7.58
C PHE A 317 -2.51 -21.44 -7.95
N THR A 318 -3.32 -22.48 -8.08
CA THR A 318 -4.78 -22.36 -8.07
C THR A 318 -5.18 -21.63 -6.78
N ARG A 319 -5.23 -20.30 -6.86
CA ARG A 319 -5.72 -19.48 -5.76
C ARG A 319 -7.18 -19.82 -5.54
N GLN A 320 -7.49 -20.54 -4.47
CA GLN A 320 -8.87 -20.81 -4.02
C GLN A 320 -9.62 -19.53 -3.61
N PHE A 321 -8.97 -18.37 -3.69
CA PHE A 321 -9.55 -17.10 -3.33
C PHE A 321 -9.49 -16.16 -4.54
N PRO A 322 -10.59 -15.45 -4.84
CA PRO A 322 -10.60 -14.49 -5.92
C PRO A 322 -9.48 -13.47 -5.68
N THR A 323 -8.61 -13.29 -6.66
CA THR A 323 -7.71 -12.15 -6.70
C THR A 323 -8.56 -10.91 -6.53
N ARG A 324 -8.40 -10.18 -5.43
CA ARG A 324 -9.05 -8.88 -5.28
C ARG A 324 -8.61 -8.04 -6.48
N ASN A 325 -9.56 -7.65 -7.31
CA ASN A 325 -9.32 -6.64 -8.32
C ASN A 325 -8.95 -5.37 -7.56
N TYR A 326 -7.72 -4.91 -7.70
CA TYR A 326 -7.10 -3.79 -6.94
C TYR A 326 -7.76 -2.43 -7.22
N GLY A 327 -9.08 -2.37 -7.23
CA GLY A 327 -9.82 -1.19 -7.62
C GLY A 327 -9.82 -0.93 -9.13
N LEU A 328 -9.37 -1.91 -9.94
CA LEU A 328 -9.49 -1.83 -11.39
C LEU A 328 -10.96 -1.72 -11.79
N GLY A 329 -11.31 -0.62 -12.44
CA GLY A 329 -12.69 -0.35 -12.76
C GLY A 329 -13.58 -0.02 -11.56
N GLU A 330 -13.00 0.26 -10.40
CA GLU A 330 -13.71 0.77 -9.23
C GLU A 330 -13.50 2.27 -9.07
N VAL A 331 -14.56 2.94 -8.69
CA VAL A 331 -14.57 4.37 -8.36
C VAL A 331 -15.11 4.51 -6.96
N ILE A 332 -14.43 5.28 -6.12
CA ILE A 332 -14.77 5.46 -4.73
C ILE A 332 -15.32 6.87 -4.53
N TYR A 333 -16.60 6.98 -4.19
CA TYR A 333 -17.25 8.22 -3.81
C TYR A 333 -17.15 8.40 -2.30
N ILE A 334 -16.60 9.52 -1.87
CA ILE A 334 -16.34 9.84 -0.47
C ILE A 334 -17.10 11.12 -0.12
N ASN A 335 -18.18 10.98 0.67
CA ASN A 335 -18.93 12.11 1.17
C ASN A 335 -18.31 12.61 2.49
N PHE A 336 -18.05 13.90 2.61
CA PHE A 336 -17.36 14.49 3.76
C PHE A 336 -18.18 14.43 5.05
N GLN A 337 -19.50 14.33 4.94
CA GLN A 337 -20.39 14.16 6.11
C GLN A 337 -20.42 12.71 6.59
N ARG A 338 -19.95 11.75 5.77
CA ARG A 338 -19.99 10.30 6.03
C ARG A 338 -18.69 9.61 5.63
N LEU A 339 -17.56 10.14 6.08
CA LEU A 339 -16.22 9.61 5.73
C LEU A 339 -16.06 8.11 6.01
N THR A 340 -16.75 7.57 7.01
CA THR A 340 -16.65 6.14 7.37
C THR A 340 -17.49 5.22 6.46
N GLN A 341 -18.20 5.76 5.48
CA GLN A 341 -19.07 5.01 4.58
C GLN A 341 -18.83 5.39 3.11
N PRO A 342 -17.61 5.16 2.57
CA PRO A 342 -17.36 5.38 1.16
C PRO A 342 -18.20 4.45 0.32
N GLN A 343 -18.68 4.94 -0.82
CA GLN A 343 -19.41 4.13 -1.80
C GLN A 343 -18.44 3.68 -2.89
N VAL A 344 -18.31 2.38 -3.07
CA VAL A 344 -17.51 1.80 -4.15
C VAL A 344 -18.43 1.37 -5.27
N VAL A 345 -18.17 1.88 -6.47
CA VAL A 345 -18.93 1.58 -7.67
C VAL A 345 -18.02 0.95 -8.70
N ALA A 346 -18.36 -0.24 -9.13
CA ALA A 346 -17.68 -0.89 -10.25
C ALA A 346 -18.20 -0.33 -11.58
N ILE A 347 -17.29 0.11 -12.44
CA ILE A 347 -17.58 0.57 -13.79
C ILE A 347 -17.01 -0.41 -14.81
N ALA A 348 -17.66 -0.52 -15.95
CA ALA A 348 -17.18 -1.31 -17.08
C ALA A 348 -16.63 -0.41 -18.19
N ARG A 349 -15.89 -0.99 -19.13
CA ARG A 349 -15.54 -0.29 -20.37
C ARG A 349 -16.82 0.10 -21.10
N HIS A 350 -16.90 1.36 -21.48
CA HIS A 350 -18.10 1.89 -22.09
C HIS A 350 -18.08 1.70 -23.61
N PRO A 351 -19.16 1.17 -24.23
CA PRO A 351 -19.20 0.88 -25.68
C PRO A 351 -18.90 2.08 -26.59
N LEU A 352 -19.24 3.30 -26.13
CA LEU A 352 -18.98 4.55 -26.87
C LEU A 352 -17.62 5.17 -26.56
N CYS A 353 -16.79 4.54 -25.72
CA CYS A 353 -15.49 5.11 -25.34
C CYS A 353 -14.45 4.99 -26.44
N GLY A 354 -14.36 3.85 -27.08
CA GLY A 354 -13.32 3.55 -28.07
C GLY A 354 -11.94 3.27 -27.47
N CYS A 355 -11.83 3.00 -26.15
CA CYS A 355 -10.56 2.65 -25.51
C CYS A 355 -10.17 1.17 -25.67
N ASP A 356 -10.96 0.40 -26.40
CA ASP A 356 -10.70 -1.02 -26.70
C ASP A 356 -9.90 -1.22 -27.99
N PHE A 357 -9.42 -0.16 -28.63
CA PHE A 357 -8.72 -0.21 -29.91
C PHE A 357 -7.28 0.23 -29.76
#